data_4086cd493852a23d686e3c21faac59a2
#
_entry.id   4086cd493852a23d686e3c21faac59a2
#
_cell.length_a   1.000
_cell.length_b   1.000
_cell.length_c   1.000
_cell.angle_alpha   90.00
_cell.angle_beta   90.00
_cell.angle_gamma   90.00
#
_symmetry.space_group_name_H-M   'P 1'
#
loop_
_entity.id
_entity.type
_entity.pdbx_description
1 polymer ?
#
loop_
_entity_poly.entity_id
_entity_poly.type
_entity_poly.pdbx_seq_one_letter_code
_entity_poly.pdbx_strand_id
1 'polypeptide(L)'
;MLTQFMNALAGPGPSPDILLPAGGSLPSVFAVSDLAQASVAAAGAALARLVGLEGASAPAVLVDRDLASAWFGFSLRPQGWTLPSPWDAVAGDYATADGWIKLHTNAPHHRDAALSVLGVDGDRDAVAAAVSGWEATALETAVVTVGGAAAALRSVGEWDGHPQGRAVAAEPLLQVGSTSTAPSAGTAGPDDRPLAGVRVLDLTRVLAGPVATRLLAGWGADVLRIDPPWWDEPAVVPEVTLGKRCARVDLATPGGRDRFLDLLGSADVLVHGYRADALEGLGLGPDIRDDARPGLVDVSLDAYGWTGPWSTRRGFDSLVQMSSGIAHAGMVTTGGDRPVSLPVQALDHATGYLLAAAALTGLARRRAEGTGSRWRTSLARIARLLVDVGSAGGLVGDGIDPEAPRPADPVEHTVWGGVRRIPPPVTVAGAPLHWSLPAGPLGTSVAAW
;
A
#
# COMPACT_ATOMS: atom_id res chain seq x y z
N MET A 1 -6.17 -16.47 -6.02
CA MET A 1 -5.35 -15.38 -5.48
C MET A 1 -4.13 -15.86 -4.69
N LEU A 2 -4.28 -16.62 -3.57
CA LEU A 2 -3.12 -17.02 -2.77
C LEU A 2 -2.03 -17.73 -3.59
N THR A 3 -2.40 -18.69 -4.43
CA THR A 3 -1.43 -19.38 -5.31
C THR A 3 -0.66 -18.42 -6.22
N GLN A 4 -1.32 -17.36 -6.72
CA GLN A 4 -0.67 -16.35 -7.57
C GLN A 4 0.33 -15.52 -6.76
N PHE A 5 -0.02 -15.12 -5.53
CA PHE A 5 0.91 -14.45 -4.62
C PHE A 5 2.10 -15.36 -4.27
N MET A 6 1.84 -16.61 -3.89
CA MET A 6 2.90 -17.56 -3.51
C MET A 6 3.87 -17.85 -4.67
N ASN A 7 3.36 -17.95 -5.91
CA ASN A 7 4.19 -18.13 -7.09
C ASN A 7 5.05 -16.90 -7.39
N ALA A 8 4.50 -15.69 -7.21
CA ALA A 8 5.26 -14.44 -7.38
C ALA A 8 6.34 -14.24 -6.31
N LEU A 9 6.15 -14.82 -5.12
CA LEU A 9 7.04 -14.76 -3.96
C LEU A 9 7.93 -16.01 -3.83
N ALA A 10 8.19 -16.74 -4.91
CA ALA A 10 9.06 -17.89 -4.86
C ALA A 10 10.44 -17.54 -4.26
N GLY A 11 10.84 -18.22 -3.22
CA GLY A 11 12.06 -17.93 -2.46
C GLY A 11 12.51 -19.12 -1.60
N PRO A 12 13.67 -19.02 -0.94
CA PRO A 12 14.22 -20.07 -0.11
C PRO A 12 13.38 -20.32 1.16
N GLY A 13 13.64 -21.44 1.80
CA GLY A 13 12.97 -21.89 3.02
C GLY A 13 11.84 -22.87 2.76
N PRO A 14 11.47 -23.66 3.79
CA PRO A 14 10.39 -24.63 3.70
C PRO A 14 9.03 -23.93 3.54
N SER A 15 8.10 -24.56 2.84
CA SER A 15 6.73 -24.04 2.72
C SER A 15 5.97 -24.26 4.03
N PRO A 16 5.32 -23.24 4.58
CA PRO A 16 4.49 -23.41 5.77
C PRO A 16 3.15 -24.07 5.45
N ASP A 17 2.55 -24.68 6.46
CA ASP A 17 1.13 -24.99 6.44
C ASP A 17 0.34 -23.69 6.63
N ILE A 18 -0.62 -23.43 5.73
CA ILE A 18 -1.44 -22.21 5.74
C ILE A 18 -2.90 -22.60 5.99
N LEU A 19 -3.44 -22.14 7.10
CA LEU A 19 -4.83 -22.34 7.50
C LEU A 19 -5.64 -21.09 7.17
N LEU A 20 -6.69 -21.23 6.36
CA LEU A 20 -7.59 -20.18 5.91
C LEU A 20 -9.04 -20.53 6.28
N PRO A 21 -9.45 -20.34 7.54
CA PRO A 21 -10.83 -20.54 7.93
C PRO A 21 -11.78 -19.73 7.05
N ALA A 22 -12.95 -20.31 6.76
CA ALA A 22 -14.04 -19.57 6.15
C ALA A 22 -14.54 -18.49 7.10
N GLY A 23 -15.16 -17.47 6.55
CA GLY A 23 -15.74 -16.34 7.29
C GLY A 23 -16.69 -15.55 6.40
N GLY A 24 -17.16 -14.44 6.89
CA GLY A 24 -18.00 -13.51 6.13
C GLY A 24 -17.25 -12.81 5.00
N SER A 25 -17.95 -11.93 4.29
CA SER A 25 -17.36 -11.15 3.20
C SER A 25 -17.81 -9.68 3.27
N LEU A 26 -16.94 -8.78 2.87
CA LEU A 26 -17.30 -7.38 2.65
C LEU A 26 -18.29 -7.29 1.49
N PRO A 27 -19.31 -6.41 1.56
CA PRO A 27 -20.26 -6.21 0.46
C PRO A 27 -19.54 -5.60 -0.75
N SER A 28 -19.26 -6.41 -1.76
CA SER A 28 -18.53 -6.00 -2.95
C SER A 28 -18.90 -6.84 -4.16
N VAL A 29 -18.80 -6.25 -5.33
CA VAL A 29 -18.92 -6.94 -6.62
C VAL A 29 -17.75 -7.88 -6.86
N PHE A 30 -16.58 -7.55 -6.34
CA PHE A 30 -15.35 -8.33 -6.46
C PHE A 30 -15.02 -9.03 -5.15
N ALA A 31 -14.19 -10.07 -5.23
CA ALA A 31 -13.79 -10.92 -4.12
C ALA A 31 -12.77 -10.23 -3.16
N VAL A 32 -13.17 -9.09 -2.56
CA VAL A 32 -12.30 -8.25 -1.71
C VAL A 32 -11.84 -8.99 -0.45
N SER A 33 -12.72 -9.76 0.22
CA SER A 33 -12.34 -10.55 1.39
C SER A 33 -11.41 -11.70 1.07
N ASP A 34 -11.50 -12.29 -0.14
CA ASP A 34 -10.52 -13.27 -0.61
C ASP A 34 -9.17 -12.62 -0.88
N LEU A 35 -9.17 -11.40 -1.44
CA LEU A 35 -7.96 -10.62 -1.66
C LEU A 35 -7.30 -10.28 -0.31
N ALA A 36 -8.09 -9.89 0.69
CA ALA A 36 -7.61 -9.59 2.03
C ALA A 36 -6.95 -10.81 2.67
N GLN A 37 -7.68 -11.93 2.74
CA GLN A 37 -7.17 -13.14 3.35
C GLN A 37 -5.92 -13.67 2.62
N ALA A 38 -5.91 -13.66 1.28
CA ALA A 38 -4.81 -14.16 0.48
C ALA A 38 -3.55 -13.30 0.58
N SER A 39 -3.67 -11.97 0.56
CA SER A 39 -2.51 -11.07 0.67
C SER A 39 -1.88 -11.11 2.06
N VAL A 40 -2.71 -11.14 3.11
CA VAL A 40 -2.25 -11.33 4.50
C VAL A 40 -1.57 -12.68 4.67
N ALA A 41 -2.13 -13.75 4.09
CA ALA A 41 -1.54 -15.09 4.14
C ALA A 41 -0.18 -15.15 3.43
N ALA A 42 -0.03 -14.44 2.31
CA ALA A 42 1.25 -14.36 1.60
C ALA A 42 2.34 -13.71 2.47
N ALA A 43 1.99 -12.66 3.22
CA ALA A 43 2.94 -12.02 4.15
C ALA A 43 3.30 -12.94 5.33
N GLY A 44 2.32 -13.60 5.93
CA GLY A 44 2.57 -14.60 6.98
C GLY A 44 3.43 -15.75 6.51
N ALA A 45 3.17 -16.27 5.30
CA ALA A 45 3.94 -17.35 4.71
C ALA A 45 5.39 -16.95 4.39
N ALA A 46 5.61 -15.71 3.93
CA ALA A 46 6.95 -15.18 3.68
C ALA A 46 7.76 -15.07 5.00
N LEU A 47 7.14 -14.63 6.10
CA LEU A 47 7.77 -14.65 7.41
C LEU A 47 8.08 -16.07 7.87
N ALA A 48 7.12 -16.98 7.77
CA ALA A 48 7.31 -18.38 8.18
C ALA A 48 8.46 -19.07 7.43
N ARG A 49 8.61 -18.80 6.13
CA ARG A 49 9.77 -19.25 5.34
C ARG A 49 11.08 -18.66 5.85
N LEU A 50 11.11 -17.35 6.15
CA LEU A 50 12.30 -16.67 6.67
C LEU A 50 12.74 -17.25 8.01
N VAL A 51 11.79 -17.49 8.93
CA VAL A 51 12.04 -18.12 10.24
C VAL A 51 12.50 -19.57 10.07
N GLY A 52 11.88 -20.29 9.14
CA GLY A 52 12.19 -21.71 8.88
C GLY A 52 13.50 -21.98 8.14
N LEU A 53 14.25 -20.94 7.72
CA LEU A 53 15.48 -21.13 6.93
C LEU A 53 16.54 -21.97 7.62
N GLU A 54 16.66 -21.90 8.94
CA GLU A 54 17.63 -22.64 9.74
C GLU A 54 17.07 -23.94 10.31
N GLY A 55 15.78 -24.22 10.05
CA GLY A 55 15.03 -25.35 10.57
C GLY A 55 14.61 -26.38 9.52
N ALA A 56 14.11 -27.51 9.97
CA ALA A 56 13.55 -28.55 9.10
C ALA A 56 12.14 -28.22 8.58
N SER A 57 11.42 -27.28 9.20
CA SER A 57 10.06 -26.90 8.85
C SER A 57 9.82 -25.41 9.10
N ALA A 58 8.86 -24.83 8.39
CA ALA A 58 8.37 -23.48 8.65
C ALA A 58 7.26 -23.51 9.73
N PRO A 59 7.13 -22.44 10.54
CA PRO A 59 5.98 -22.25 11.41
C PRO A 59 4.65 -22.25 10.63
N ALA A 60 3.60 -22.79 11.25
CA ALA A 60 2.26 -22.75 10.68
C ALA A 60 1.71 -21.30 10.67
N VAL A 61 0.90 -21.00 9.66
CA VAL A 61 0.27 -19.70 9.44
C VAL A 61 -1.25 -19.84 9.50
N LEU A 62 -1.91 -19.03 10.31
CA LEU A 62 -3.37 -18.94 10.37
C LEU A 62 -3.79 -17.51 9.98
N VAL A 63 -4.76 -17.38 9.09
CA VAL A 63 -5.33 -16.06 8.74
C VAL A 63 -6.84 -16.08 8.90
N ASP A 64 -7.31 -15.32 9.88
CA ASP A 64 -8.73 -15.09 10.10
C ASP A 64 -9.29 -14.19 9.00
N ARG A 65 -10.32 -14.67 8.29
CA ARG A 65 -10.92 -13.98 7.15
C ARG A 65 -11.64 -12.70 7.56
N ASP A 66 -12.33 -12.75 8.69
CA ASP A 66 -13.10 -11.61 9.17
C ASP A 66 -12.18 -10.48 9.66
N LEU A 67 -11.13 -10.84 10.38
CA LEU A 67 -10.11 -9.89 10.81
C LEU A 67 -9.34 -9.32 9.62
N ALA A 68 -8.99 -10.15 8.61
CA ALA A 68 -8.32 -9.68 7.40
C ALA A 68 -9.21 -8.66 6.65
N SER A 69 -10.49 -8.94 6.51
CA SER A 69 -11.45 -8.03 5.89
C SER A 69 -11.60 -6.73 6.69
N ALA A 70 -11.66 -6.80 8.02
CA ALA A 70 -11.76 -5.63 8.88
C ALA A 70 -10.47 -4.78 8.89
N TRP A 71 -9.30 -5.40 8.72
CA TRP A 71 -8.02 -4.69 8.59
C TRP A 71 -7.83 -3.99 7.25
N PHE A 72 -8.61 -4.34 6.23
CA PHE A 72 -8.69 -3.60 4.98
C PHE A 72 -9.48 -2.27 5.12
N GLY A 73 -10.24 -2.10 6.21
CA GLY A 73 -10.58 -0.81 6.78
C GLY A 73 -9.46 -0.33 7.72
N PHE A 74 -9.77 0.50 8.70
CA PHE A 74 -8.78 0.87 9.72
C PHE A 74 -8.85 -0.07 10.92
N SER A 75 -7.69 -0.49 11.43
CA SER A 75 -7.61 -1.33 12.63
C SER A 75 -7.93 -0.57 13.91
N LEU A 76 -7.70 0.75 13.93
CA LEU A 76 -7.90 1.58 15.11
C LEU A 76 -9.37 1.93 15.34
N ARG A 77 -9.75 2.00 16.62
CA ARG A 77 -11.06 2.47 17.11
C ARG A 77 -10.82 3.53 18.18
N PRO A 78 -10.93 4.84 17.83
CA PRO A 78 -10.72 5.94 18.77
C PRO A 78 -11.64 5.87 19.97
N GLN A 79 -11.14 6.28 21.14
CA GLN A 79 -11.89 6.32 22.39
C GLN A 79 -12.02 7.79 22.85
N GLY A 80 -13.20 8.37 22.62
CA GLY A 80 -13.50 9.76 23.01
C GLY A 80 -12.95 10.85 22.09
N TRP A 81 -12.47 10.47 20.90
CA TRP A 81 -12.03 11.39 19.83
C TRP A 81 -12.37 10.81 18.46
N THR A 82 -12.23 11.58 17.38
CA THR A 82 -12.54 11.16 16.01
C THR A 82 -11.40 11.48 15.07
N LEU A 83 -11.20 10.64 14.07
CA LEU A 83 -10.27 10.92 12.97
C LEU A 83 -10.80 12.10 12.12
N PRO A 84 -9.91 12.95 11.59
CA PRO A 84 -10.29 13.90 10.55
C PRO A 84 -10.84 13.17 9.32
N SER A 85 -11.64 13.88 8.51
CA SER A 85 -12.07 13.34 7.21
C SER A 85 -10.84 12.96 6.35
N PRO A 86 -10.81 11.78 5.75
CA PRO A 86 -9.74 11.40 4.82
C PRO A 86 -9.88 12.09 3.46
N TRP A 87 -10.99 12.79 3.21
CA TRP A 87 -11.30 13.43 1.95
C TRP A 87 -11.31 14.95 2.08
N ASP A 88 -10.61 15.61 1.17
CA ASP A 88 -10.71 17.05 0.94
C ASP A 88 -12.14 17.44 0.51
N ALA A 89 -12.52 18.69 0.75
CA ALA A 89 -13.88 19.18 0.49
C ALA A 89 -14.32 19.00 -0.97
N VAL A 90 -13.39 19.09 -1.93
CA VAL A 90 -13.66 18.94 -3.36
C VAL A 90 -13.18 17.61 -3.94
N ALA A 91 -12.64 16.70 -3.11
CA ALA A 91 -12.35 15.35 -3.56
C ALA A 91 -13.66 14.56 -3.80
N GLY A 92 -13.72 13.80 -4.90
CA GLY A 92 -14.89 12.96 -5.16
C GLY A 92 -15.18 12.68 -6.62
N ASP A 93 -16.31 12.05 -6.86
CA ASP A 93 -16.82 11.72 -8.18
C ASP A 93 -17.73 12.83 -8.68
N TYR A 94 -17.54 13.22 -9.95
CA TYR A 94 -18.29 14.26 -10.61
C TYR A 94 -18.79 13.79 -11.98
N ALA A 95 -20.03 14.11 -12.30
CA ALA A 95 -20.60 13.87 -13.63
C ALA A 95 -19.97 14.85 -14.64
N THR A 96 -19.53 14.33 -15.78
CA THR A 96 -19.02 15.07 -16.92
C THR A 96 -20.06 15.09 -18.06
N ALA A 97 -19.77 15.71 -19.17
CA ALA A 97 -20.67 15.73 -20.34
C ALA A 97 -20.89 14.33 -20.94
N ASP A 98 -19.96 13.40 -20.76
CA ASP A 98 -19.95 12.08 -21.39
C ASP A 98 -19.80 10.91 -20.41
N GLY A 99 -19.76 11.15 -19.11
CA GLY A 99 -19.59 10.10 -18.10
C GLY A 99 -19.22 10.61 -16.72
N TRP A 100 -18.17 10.09 -16.12
CA TRP A 100 -17.76 10.41 -14.76
C TRP A 100 -16.23 10.59 -14.65
N ILE A 101 -15.82 11.46 -13.75
CA ILE A 101 -14.42 11.66 -13.37
C ILE A 101 -14.30 11.68 -11.83
N LYS A 102 -13.22 11.12 -11.31
CA LYS A 102 -12.81 11.32 -9.91
C LYS A 102 -11.69 12.33 -9.84
N LEU A 103 -11.85 13.37 -9.00
CA LEU A 103 -10.80 14.29 -8.60
C LEU A 103 -10.25 13.88 -7.24
N HIS A 104 -8.94 13.68 -7.15
CA HIS A 104 -8.25 13.36 -5.90
C HIS A 104 -7.44 14.57 -5.41
N THR A 105 -8.04 15.36 -4.54
CA THR A 105 -7.56 16.67 -4.12
C THR A 105 -7.04 16.72 -2.68
N ASN A 106 -6.83 15.57 -2.05
CA ASN A 106 -6.42 15.47 -0.64
C ASN A 106 -5.07 16.16 -0.34
N ALA A 107 -4.16 16.23 -1.32
CA ALA A 107 -2.94 17.02 -1.18
C ALA A 107 -3.18 18.44 -1.72
N PRO A 108 -2.74 19.52 -1.01
CA PRO A 108 -2.99 20.91 -1.44
C PRO A 108 -2.60 21.19 -2.89
N HIS A 109 -1.43 20.73 -3.33
CA HIS A 109 -0.97 20.95 -4.70
C HIS A 109 -1.82 20.20 -5.76
N HIS A 110 -2.46 19.08 -5.42
CA HIS A 110 -3.40 18.41 -6.33
C HIS A 110 -4.73 19.16 -6.41
N ARG A 111 -5.18 19.72 -5.28
CA ARG A 111 -6.35 20.59 -5.23
C ARG A 111 -6.15 21.84 -6.08
N ASP A 112 -5.05 22.56 -5.86
CA ASP A 112 -4.71 23.76 -6.58
C ASP A 112 -4.61 23.51 -8.10
N ALA A 113 -4.02 22.39 -8.50
CA ALA A 113 -3.94 21.96 -9.89
C ALA A 113 -5.33 21.73 -10.51
N ALA A 114 -6.22 21.01 -9.82
CA ALA A 114 -7.57 20.75 -10.31
C ALA A 114 -8.39 22.05 -10.42
N LEU A 115 -8.36 22.91 -9.38
CA LEU A 115 -9.08 24.18 -9.36
C LEU A 115 -8.57 25.14 -10.43
N SER A 116 -7.26 25.18 -10.70
CA SER A 116 -6.67 26.02 -11.74
C SER A 116 -7.15 25.63 -13.15
N VAL A 117 -7.32 24.33 -13.42
CA VAL A 117 -7.86 23.84 -14.71
C VAL A 117 -9.33 24.18 -14.86
N LEU A 118 -10.10 24.07 -13.77
CA LEU A 118 -11.54 24.33 -13.78
C LEU A 118 -11.87 25.84 -13.77
N GLY A 119 -10.93 26.69 -13.33
CA GLY A 119 -11.12 28.13 -13.23
C GLY A 119 -12.14 28.55 -12.17
N VAL A 120 -12.24 27.76 -11.07
CA VAL A 120 -13.20 27.98 -9.98
C VAL A 120 -12.52 27.97 -8.62
N ASP A 121 -13.17 28.59 -7.64
CA ASP A 121 -12.81 28.45 -6.24
C ASP A 121 -13.16 27.07 -5.69
N GLY A 122 -12.64 26.72 -4.51
CA GLY A 122 -12.79 25.38 -3.90
C GLY A 122 -14.17 25.08 -3.31
N ASP A 123 -15.23 25.60 -3.90
CA ASP A 123 -16.62 25.24 -3.59
C ASP A 123 -17.05 24.01 -4.40
N ARG A 124 -17.67 23.03 -3.74
CA ARG A 124 -18.02 21.75 -4.36
C ARG A 124 -19.04 21.87 -5.49
N ASP A 125 -20.02 22.78 -5.32
CA ASP A 125 -21.07 22.97 -6.33
C ASP A 125 -20.52 23.72 -7.54
N ALA A 126 -19.64 24.68 -7.33
CA ALA A 126 -18.92 25.36 -8.41
C ALA A 126 -18.02 24.39 -9.20
N VAL A 127 -17.30 23.49 -8.50
CA VAL A 127 -16.52 22.42 -9.13
C VAL A 127 -17.42 21.50 -9.94
N ALA A 128 -18.56 21.06 -9.40
CA ALA A 128 -19.50 20.18 -10.11
C ALA A 128 -20.06 20.84 -11.36
N ALA A 129 -20.45 22.12 -11.28
CA ALA A 129 -20.93 22.89 -12.42
C ALA A 129 -19.86 23.04 -13.51
N ALA A 130 -18.61 23.33 -13.15
CA ALA A 130 -17.52 23.43 -14.10
C ALA A 130 -17.21 22.09 -14.77
N VAL A 131 -17.13 21.00 -13.98
CA VAL A 131 -16.84 19.63 -14.49
C VAL A 131 -17.89 19.16 -15.48
N SER A 132 -19.18 19.50 -15.28
CA SER A 132 -20.27 19.04 -16.14
C SER A 132 -20.15 19.51 -17.61
N GLY A 133 -19.37 20.54 -17.88
CA GLY A 133 -19.08 21.02 -19.23
C GLY A 133 -17.88 20.35 -19.91
N TRP A 134 -17.17 19.47 -19.23
CA TRP A 134 -15.99 18.77 -19.76
C TRP A 134 -16.28 17.35 -20.18
N GLU A 135 -15.60 16.86 -21.21
CA GLU A 135 -15.45 15.43 -21.46
C GLU A 135 -14.48 14.83 -20.42
N ALA A 136 -14.80 13.66 -19.88
CA ALA A 136 -14.06 13.04 -18.77
C ALA A 136 -12.56 12.86 -19.06
N THR A 137 -12.21 12.35 -20.24
CA THR A 137 -10.81 12.11 -20.63
C THR A 137 -10.05 13.39 -20.94
N ALA A 138 -10.72 14.42 -21.44
CA ALA A 138 -10.11 15.73 -21.68
C ALA A 138 -9.76 16.42 -20.34
N LEU A 139 -10.69 16.41 -19.38
CA LEU A 139 -10.45 16.94 -18.05
C LEU A 139 -9.37 16.15 -17.30
N GLU A 140 -9.41 14.81 -17.37
CA GLU A 140 -8.35 13.96 -16.81
C GLU A 140 -6.98 14.37 -17.33
N THR A 141 -6.85 14.55 -18.66
CA THR A 141 -5.59 14.94 -19.29
C THR A 141 -5.14 16.33 -18.84
N ALA A 142 -6.04 17.30 -18.80
CA ALA A 142 -5.73 18.66 -18.39
C ALA A 142 -5.24 18.72 -16.93
N VAL A 143 -5.95 18.08 -16.00
CA VAL A 143 -5.59 18.05 -14.58
C VAL A 143 -4.24 17.34 -14.35
N VAL A 144 -4.01 16.20 -15.01
CA VAL A 144 -2.76 15.44 -14.87
C VAL A 144 -1.57 16.22 -15.46
N THR A 145 -1.76 16.92 -16.55
CA THR A 145 -0.70 17.72 -17.21
C THR A 145 -0.15 18.80 -16.30
N VAL A 146 -1.00 19.43 -15.48
CA VAL A 146 -0.57 20.47 -14.52
C VAL A 146 -0.18 19.89 -13.16
N GLY A 147 -0.02 18.58 -13.05
CA GLY A 147 0.47 17.89 -11.86
C GLY A 147 -0.61 17.53 -10.84
N GLY A 148 -1.88 17.64 -11.18
CA GLY A 148 -3.00 17.17 -10.38
C GLY A 148 -3.18 15.64 -10.45
N ALA A 149 -4.24 15.16 -9.79
CA ALA A 149 -4.58 13.74 -9.73
C ALA A 149 -6.08 13.54 -10.00
N ALA A 150 -6.39 12.91 -11.14
CA ALA A 150 -7.75 12.66 -11.59
C ALA A 150 -7.80 11.35 -12.41
N ALA A 151 -8.96 10.72 -12.50
CA ALA A 151 -9.19 9.57 -13.37
C ALA A 151 -10.62 9.58 -13.93
N ALA A 152 -10.76 9.51 -15.25
CA ALA A 152 -12.02 9.25 -15.91
C ALA A 152 -12.50 7.81 -15.61
N LEU A 153 -13.81 7.64 -15.47
CA LEU A 153 -14.41 6.31 -15.32
C LEU A 153 -14.28 5.54 -16.64
N ARG A 154 -13.75 4.34 -16.54
CA ARG A 154 -13.66 3.37 -17.66
C ARG A 154 -14.32 2.07 -17.28
N SER A 155 -14.85 1.36 -18.25
CA SER A 155 -15.21 -0.05 -18.12
C SER A 155 -13.95 -0.92 -18.16
N VAL A 156 -14.07 -2.19 -17.73
CA VAL A 156 -12.98 -3.17 -17.84
C VAL A 156 -12.53 -3.33 -19.30
N GLY A 157 -13.48 -3.38 -20.25
CA GLY A 157 -13.15 -3.51 -21.68
C GLY A 157 -12.39 -2.30 -22.24
N GLU A 158 -12.76 -1.09 -21.84
CA GLU A 158 -12.04 0.13 -22.23
C GLU A 158 -10.63 0.17 -21.63
N TRP A 159 -10.47 -0.27 -20.38
CA TRP A 159 -9.15 -0.39 -19.78
C TRP A 159 -8.27 -1.44 -20.46
N ASP A 160 -8.82 -2.61 -20.82
CA ASP A 160 -8.11 -3.64 -21.57
C ASP A 160 -7.70 -3.16 -22.96
N GLY A 161 -8.50 -2.30 -23.57
CA GLY A 161 -8.17 -1.61 -24.83
C GLY A 161 -7.18 -0.44 -24.67
N HIS A 162 -7.02 0.10 -23.46
CA HIS A 162 -6.15 1.24 -23.21
C HIS A 162 -4.66 0.84 -23.25
N PRO A 163 -3.75 1.68 -23.80
CA PRO A 163 -2.31 1.35 -23.84
C PRO A 163 -1.72 1.01 -22.47
N GLN A 164 -2.12 1.73 -21.41
CA GLN A 164 -1.65 1.45 -20.05
C GLN A 164 -2.27 0.16 -19.49
N GLY A 165 -3.54 -0.11 -19.77
CA GLY A 165 -4.17 -1.37 -19.34
C GLY A 165 -3.45 -2.59 -19.92
N ARG A 166 -3.10 -2.53 -21.22
CA ARG A 166 -2.29 -3.58 -21.86
C ARG A 166 -0.89 -3.72 -21.28
N ALA A 167 -0.23 -2.60 -20.96
CA ALA A 167 1.08 -2.63 -20.32
C ALA A 167 1.02 -3.33 -18.96
N VAL A 168 0.07 -2.94 -18.11
CA VAL A 168 -0.17 -3.56 -16.78
C VAL A 168 -0.51 -5.05 -16.90
N ALA A 169 -1.32 -5.43 -17.88
CA ALA A 169 -1.68 -6.83 -18.10
C ALA A 169 -0.48 -7.71 -18.49
N ALA A 170 0.52 -7.14 -19.16
CA ALA A 170 1.77 -7.80 -19.52
C ALA A 170 2.79 -7.88 -18.37
N GLU A 171 2.65 -7.06 -17.32
CA GLU A 171 3.54 -7.08 -16.17
C GLU A 171 3.30 -8.32 -15.28
N PRO A 172 4.34 -8.92 -14.70
CA PRO A 172 4.16 -9.92 -13.65
C PRO A 172 3.57 -9.26 -12.39
N LEU A 173 2.98 -10.06 -11.50
CA LEU A 173 2.43 -9.57 -10.23
C LEU A 173 3.49 -8.89 -9.36
N LEU A 174 4.70 -9.44 -9.36
CA LEU A 174 5.92 -8.85 -8.81
C LEU A 174 7.03 -8.93 -9.87
N GLN A 175 7.63 -7.81 -10.18
CA GLN A 175 8.89 -7.77 -10.91
C GLN A 175 10.02 -7.97 -9.91
N VAL A 176 10.91 -8.92 -10.18
CA VAL A 176 12.00 -9.29 -9.27
C VAL A 176 13.33 -9.14 -9.99
N GLY A 177 14.25 -8.41 -9.38
CA GLY A 177 15.64 -8.26 -9.82
C GLY A 177 16.60 -8.54 -8.67
N SER A 178 17.84 -8.90 -8.99
CA SER A 178 18.92 -8.97 -8.01
C SER A 178 19.58 -7.62 -7.84
N THR A 179 20.09 -7.35 -6.65
CA THR A 179 21.02 -6.25 -6.36
C THR A 179 22.42 -6.82 -6.10
N SER A 180 23.37 -5.98 -5.72
CA SER A 180 24.73 -6.42 -5.42
C SER A 180 24.80 -7.44 -4.27
N THR A 181 25.87 -8.21 -4.25
CA THR A 181 26.15 -9.17 -3.17
C THR A 181 26.59 -8.45 -1.89
N ALA A 182 26.21 -8.99 -0.74
CA ALA A 182 26.71 -8.55 0.56
C ALA A 182 27.13 -9.78 1.38
N PRO A 183 28.01 -9.60 2.38
CA PRO A 183 28.23 -10.64 3.38
C PRO A 183 26.87 -11.06 3.99
N SER A 184 26.72 -12.36 4.24
CA SER A 184 25.51 -12.89 4.86
C SER A 184 25.15 -12.05 6.09
N ALA A 185 23.96 -11.49 6.10
CA ALA A 185 23.44 -10.78 7.27
C ALA A 185 23.14 -11.78 8.39
N GLY A 186 23.41 -11.37 9.61
CA GLY A 186 23.36 -12.21 10.82
C GLY A 186 22.08 -13.02 11.04
N THR A 187 22.10 -13.81 12.09
CA THR A 187 21.03 -14.71 12.54
C THR A 187 19.66 -14.03 12.67
N ALA A 188 18.61 -14.83 12.56
CA ALA A 188 17.25 -14.39 12.92
C ALA A 188 17.22 -13.79 14.33
N GLY A 189 16.38 -12.80 14.55
CA GLY A 189 16.06 -12.33 15.89
C GLY A 189 15.48 -13.48 16.75
N PRO A 190 15.23 -13.21 18.04
CA PRO A 190 14.56 -14.20 18.92
C PRO A 190 13.24 -14.65 18.28
N ASP A 191 12.81 -15.89 18.59
CA ASP A 191 11.63 -16.52 17.98
C ASP A 191 10.37 -15.64 18.04
N ASP A 192 10.16 -14.93 19.15
CA ASP A 192 9.02 -14.03 19.34
C ASP A 192 9.17 -12.66 18.61
N ARG A 193 10.37 -12.32 18.13
CA ARG A 193 10.70 -11.07 17.41
C ARG A 193 11.60 -11.35 16.20
N PRO A 194 11.13 -12.06 15.17
CA PRO A 194 11.99 -12.60 14.11
C PRO A 194 12.69 -11.52 13.27
N LEU A 195 12.20 -10.27 13.30
CA LEU A 195 12.84 -9.13 12.63
C LEU A 195 13.60 -8.20 13.58
N ALA A 196 13.87 -8.63 14.83
CA ALA A 196 14.71 -7.84 15.74
C ALA A 196 16.08 -7.59 15.10
N GLY A 197 16.52 -6.30 15.12
CA GLY A 197 17.76 -5.87 14.48
C GLY A 197 17.68 -5.59 12.97
N VAL A 198 16.58 -5.92 12.32
CA VAL A 198 16.33 -5.54 10.91
C VAL A 198 15.92 -4.07 10.85
N ARG A 199 16.64 -3.25 10.07
CA ARG A 199 16.37 -1.82 9.85
C ARG A 199 15.62 -1.60 8.56
N VAL A 200 14.44 -0.99 8.64
CA VAL A 200 13.57 -0.68 7.50
C VAL A 200 13.47 0.82 7.32
N LEU A 201 14.00 1.32 6.20
CA LEU A 201 13.82 2.72 5.82
C LEU A 201 12.54 2.86 5.00
N ASP A 202 11.58 3.62 5.53
CA ASP A 202 10.24 3.76 4.97
C ASP A 202 10.06 5.16 4.34
N LEU A 203 10.01 5.22 3.01
CA LEU A 203 9.72 6.44 2.24
C LEU A 203 8.31 6.40 1.64
N THR A 204 7.38 5.77 2.32
CA THR A 204 6.01 5.60 1.81
C THR A 204 5.02 6.52 2.51
N ARG A 205 3.87 6.73 1.85
CA ARG A 205 2.79 7.62 2.30
C ARG A 205 1.44 6.99 2.02
N VAL A 206 0.40 7.57 2.59
CA VAL A 206 -0.99 7.16 2.46
C VAL A 206 -1.19 5.78 3.09
N LEU A 207 -1.39 4.70 2.30
CA LEU A 207 -1.77 3.40 2.86
C LEU A 207 -0.86 2.24 2.43
N ALA A 208 -0.68 1.99 1.15
CA ALA A 208 -0.07 0.73 0.68
C ALA A 208 1.30 0.44 1.30
N GLY A 209 2.27 1.33 1.11
CA GLY A 209 3.59 1.17 1.71
C GLY A 209 3.58 1.21 3.23
N PRO A 210 2.86 2.17 3.85
CA PRO A 210 2.74 2.22 5.31
C PRO A 210 2.13 0.96 5.95
N VAL A 211 1.21 0.26 5.30
CA VAL A 211 0.68 -1.04 5.74
C VAL A 211 1.79 -2.10 5.76
N ALA A 212 2.64 -2.14 4.73
CA ALA A 212 3.78 -3.05 4.67
C ALA A 212 4.74 -2.83 5.85
N THR A 213 5.18 -1.60 6.03
CA THR A 213 6.20 -1.27 7.03
C THR A 213 5.67 -1.36 8.46
N ARG A 214 4.37 -1.08 8.68
CA ARG A 214 3.69 -1.35 9.96
C ARG A 214 3.69 -2.85 10.29
N LEU A 215 3.44 -3.71 9.32
CA LEU A 215 3.47 -5.16 9.54
C LEU A 215 4.88 -5.65 9.90
N LEU A 216 5.91 -5.16 9.20
CA LEU A 216 7.30 -5.48 9.53
C LEU A 216 7.69 -5.01 10.94
N ALA A 217 7.25 -3.80 11.35
CA ALA A 217 7.43 -3.32 12.73
C ALA A 217 6.76 -4.23 13.75
N GLY A 218 5.57 -4.77 13.43
CA GLY A 218 4.84 -5.73 14.28
C GLY A 218 5.61 -7.01 14.56
N TRP A 219 6.49 -7.44 13.66
CA TRP A 219 7.38 -8.58 13.84
C TRP A 219 8.78 -8.21 14.35
N GLY A 220 9.00 -6.96 14.71
CA GLY A 220 10.21 -6.53 15.44
C GLY A 220 11.18 -5.69 14.65
N ALA A 221 10.94 -5.37 13.40
CA ALA A 221 11.81 -4.49 12.65
C ALA A 221 11.88 -3.07 13.27
N ASP A 222 13.06 -2.46 13.24
CA ASP A 222 13.25 -1.04 13.52
C ASP A 222 12.89 -0.25 12.25
N VAL A 223 11.71 0.37 12.27
CA VAL A 223 11.19 1.12 11.11
C VAL A 223 11.36 2.61 11.33
N LEU A 224 12.13 3.24 10.44
CA LEU A 224 12.28 4.68 10.37
C LEU A 224 11.55 5.22 9.13
N ARG A 225 10.42 5.88 9.35
CA ARG A 225 9.67 6.57 8.31
C ARG A 225 10.25 7.97 8.09
N ILE A 226 10.46 8.33 6.82
CA ILE A 226 10.97 9.64 6.40
C ILE A 226 9.93 10.33 5.53
N ASP A 227 9.50 11.51 5.95
CA ASP A 227 8.63 12.40 5.20
C ASP A 227 9.32 13.73 4.89
N PRO A 228 8.98 14.44 3.79
CA PRO A 228 9.46 15.78 3.58
C PRO A 228 8.81 16.76 4.59
N PRO A 229 9.44 17.90 4.86
CA PRO A 229 8.98 18.85 5.88
C PRO A 229 7.54 19.35 5.72
N TRP A 230 7.06 19.41 4.49
CA TRP A 230 5.75 19.96 4.11
C TRP A 230 4.63 18.90 4.02
N TRP A 231 4.95 17.60 4.17
CA TRP A 231 3.94 16.55 4.05
C TRP A 231 3.19 16.34 5.35
N ASP A 232 1.87 16.21 5.25
CA ASP A 232 1.02 15.77 6.34
C ASP A 232 -0.17 14.95 5.82
N GLU A 233 -0.70 14.03 6.66
CA GLU A 233 -1.82 13.15 6.32
C GLU A 233 -2.59 12.75 7.59
N PRO A 234 -3.16 13.70 8.33
CA PRO A 234 -3.67 13.50 9.69
C PRO A 234 -4.77 12.44 9.80
N ALA A 235 -5.52 12.18 8.73
CA ALA A 235 -6.58 11.17 8.71
C ALA A 235 -6.06 9.73 8.78
N VAL A 236 -4.83 9.48 8.34
CA VAL A 236 -4.26 8.11 8.26
C VAL A 236 -3.10 7.90 9.25
N VAL A 237 -2.44 8.97 9.68
CA VAL A 237 -1.26 8.90 10.57
C VAL A 237 -1.50 8.00 11.79
N PRO A 238 -2.63 8.09 12.54
CA PRO A 238 -2.85 7.25 13.72
C PRO A 238 -2.97 5.74 13.41
N GLU A 239 -3.29 5.40 12.18
CA GLU A 239 -3.33 4.01 11.71
C GLU A 239 -1.97 3.53 11.24
N VAL A 240 -1.28 4.35 10.43
CA VAL A 240 -0.14 3.89 9.63
C VAL A 240 1.22 4.06 10.30
N THR A 241 1.31 4.83 11.40
CA THR A 241 2.59 5.07 12.12
C THR A 241 2.80 4.13 13.31
N LEU A 242 1.87 3.23 13.59
CA LEU A 242 2.00 2.22 14.64
C LEU A 242 3.32 1.44 14.50
N GLY A 243 4.11 1.43 15.56
CA GLY A 243 5.38 0.69 15.60
C GLY A 243 6.55 1.41 14.93
N LYS A 244 6.40 2.66 14.47
CA LYS A 244 7.40 3.37 13.68
C LYS A 244 7.97 4.59 14.40
N ARG A 245 9.22 4.88 14.12
CA ARG A 245 9.83 6.19 14.34
C ARG A 245 9.60 7.04 13.08
N CYS A 246 9.21 8.30 13.23
CA CYS A 246 8.84 9.19 12.12
C CYS A 246 9.73 10.44 12.14
N ALA A 247 10.53 10.64 11.11
CA ALA A 247 11.42 11.79 10.98
C ALA A 247 11.11 12.59 9.70
N ARG A 248 11.61 13.81 9.62
CA ARG A 248 11.50 14.65 8.42
C ARG A 248 12.86 14.87 7.79
N VAL A 249 12.94 14.63 6.47
CA VAL A 249 14.14 14.90 5.66
C VAL A 249 13.70 15.40 4.28
N ASP A 250 14.24 16.53 3.87
CA ASP A 250 13.98 17.08 2.53
C ASP A 250 14.99 16.52 1.52
N LEU A 251 14.61 15.49 0.79
CA LEU A 251 15.45 14.87 -0.25
C LEU A 251 15.72 15.79 -1.46
N ALA A 252 15.03 16.90 -1.61
CA ALA A 252 15.32 17.88 -2.65
C ALA A 252 16.61 18.67 -2.34
N THR A 253 17.03 18.72 -1.06
CA THR A 253 18.26 19.42 -0.65
C THR A 253 19.47 18.48 -0.68
N PRO A 254 20.71 19.01 -0.94
CA PRO A 254 21.92 18.20 -0.84
C PRO A 254 22.08 17.52 0.53
N GLY A 255 21.95 18.27 1.62
CA GLY A 255 22.08 17.73 2.98
C GLY A 255 21.02 16.67 3.33
N GLY A 256 19.81 16.79 2.78
CA GLY A 256 18.78 15.76 2.90
C GLY A 256 19.12 14.48 2.16
N ARG A 257 19.70 14.58 0.97
CA ARG A 257 20.19 13.40 0.21
C ARG A 257 21.35 12.73 0.92
N ASP A 258 22.32 13.50 1.41
CA ASP A 258 23.45 12.96 2.17
C ASP A 258 22.94 12.21 3.41
N ARG A 259 22.00 12.82 4.14
CA ARG A 259 21.38 12.16 5.32
C ARG A 259 20.64 10.89 4.96
N PHE A 260 19.90 10.88 3.84
CA PHE A 260 19.25 9.67 3.35
C PHE A 260 20.25 8.56 3.02
N LEU A 261 21.35 8.88 2.33
CA LEU A 261 22.38 7.90 1.99
C LEU A 261 23.08 7.35 3.24
N ASP A 262 23.34 8.18 4.26
CA ASP A 262 23.86 7.72 5.56
C ASP A 262 22.91 6.71 6.22
N LEU A 263 21.61 6.98 6.24
CA LEU A 263 20.59 6.08 6.77
C LEU A 263 20.50 4.79 5.95
N LEU A 264 20.50 4.91 4.62
CA LEU A 264 20.43 3.79 3.71
C LEU A 264 21.61 2.85 3.85
N GLY A 265 22.83 3.38 4.05
CA GLY A 265 24.04 2.60 4.25
C GLY A 265 23.98 1.59 5.41
N SER A 266 23.04 1.78 6.33
CA SER A 266 22.82 0.87 7.47
C SER A 266 21.45 0.19 7.43
N ALA A 267 20.62 0.44 6.42
CA ALA A 267 19.31 -0.18 6.27
C ALA A 267 19.43 -1.59 5.68
N ASP A 268 18.54 -2.47 6.07
CA ASP A 268 18.40 -3.80 5.49
C ASP A 268 17.36 -3.83 4.39
N VAL A 269 16.30 -3.04 4.56
CA VAL A 269 15.18 -2.92 3.64
C VAL A 269 14.90 -1.45 3.39
N LEU A 270 14.70 -1.08 2.14
CA LEU A 270 14.10 0.17 1.71
C LEU A 270 12.71 -0.12 1.17
N VAL A 271 11.70 0.60 1.64
CA VAL A 271 10.35 0.55 1.05
C VAL A 271 9.99 1.95 0.57
N HIS A 272 9.62 2.10 -0.71
CA HIS A 272 9.23 3.39 -1.24
C HIS A 272 8.05 3.33 -2.20
N GLY A 273 7.26 4.40 -2.22
CA GLY A 273 6.11 4.60 -3.11
C GLY A 273 6.27 5.83 -4.01
N TYR A 274 7.50 6.17 -4.35
CA TYR A 274 7.77 7.24 -5.30
C TYR A 274 7.46 6.77 -6.73
N ARG A 275 6.97 7.68 -7.58
CA ARG A 275 6.84 7.42 -9.02
C ARG A 275 8.16 6.89 -9.60
N ALA A 276 8.06 6.13 -10.68
CA ALA A 276 9.19 5.38 -11.24
C ALA A 276 10.46 6.23 -11.46
N ASP A 277 10.31 7.50 -11.86
CA ASP A 277 11.39 8.45 -12.16
C ASP A 277 11.79 9.38 -10.99
N ALA A 278 11.00 9.41 -9.91
CA ALA A 278 11.11 10.49 -8.93
C ALA A 278 12.37 10.41 -8.07
N LEU A 279 12.78 9.23 -7.61
CA LEU A 279 14.05 9.07 -6.87
C LEU A 279 15.26 9.26 -7.79
N GLU A 280 15.18 8.80 -9.03
CA GLU A 280 16.24 9.00 -10.02
C GLU A 280 16.42 10.49 -10.33
N GLY A 281 15.30 11.24 -10.49
CA GLY A 281 15.34 12.69 -10.65
C GLY A 281 15.94 13.47 -9.47
N LEU A 282 15.98 12.85 -8.28
CA LEU A 282 16.65 13.37 -7.08
C LEU A 282 18.13 12.92 -6.98
N GLY A 283 18.64 12.17 -7.96
CA GLY A 283 19.99 11.59 -7.92
C GLY A 283 20.10 10.38 -6.98
N LEU A 284 18.98 9.75 -6.65
CA LEU A 284 18.87 8.58 -5.77
C LEU A 284 18.38 7.36 -6.57
N GLY A 285 18.86 7.22 -7.80
CA GLY A 285 18.55 6.11 -8.70
C GLY A 285 18.97 4.74 -8.15
N PRO A 286 18.55 3.65 -8.80
CA PRO A 286 18.82 2.29 -8.32
C PRO A 286 20.30 2.01 -8.08
N ASP A 287 21.17 2.44 -8.99
CA ASP A 287 22.62 2.18 -8.90
C ASP A 287 23.24 2.88 -7.69
N ILE A 288 22.84 4.14 -7.45
CA ILE A 288 23.30 4.91 -6.27
C ILE A 288 22.87 4.22 -4.97
N ARG A 289 21.66 3.65 -4.93
CA ARG A 289 21.18 2.93 -3.75
C ARG A 289 21.90 1.60 -3.55
N ASP A 290 22.20 0.88 -4.63
CA ASP A 290 22.97 -0.36 -4.60
C ASP A 290 24.42 -0.12 -4.16
N ASP A 291 25.05 0.98 -4.61
CA ASP A 291 26.39 1.39 -4.18
C ASP A 291 26.41 1.81 -2.69
N ALA A 292 25.40 2.57 -2.25
CA ALA A 292 25.30 2.99 -0.86
C ALA A 292 25.05 1.82 0.11
N ARG A 293 24.32 0.79 -0.33
CA ARG A 293 24.01 -0.39 0.49
C ARG A 293 24.05 -1.68 -0.34
N PRO A 294 25.22 -2.28 -0.53
CA PRO A 294 25.31 -3.62 -1.12
C PRO A 294 24.44 -4.63 -0.36
N GLY A 295 23.68 -5.43 -1.09
CA GLY A 295 22.77 -6.40 -0.51
C GLY A 295 21.44 -5.83 0.01
N LEU A 296 21.10 -4.60 -0.36
CA LEU A 296 19.81 -3.98 -0.02
C LEU A 296 18.64 -4.81 -0.54
N VAL A 297 17.59 -4.93 0.27
CA VAL A 297 16.27 -5.35 -0.17
C VAL A 297 15.46 -4.09 -0.50
N ASP A 298 15.31 -3.78 -1.80
CA ASP A 298 14.67 -2.57 -2.31
C ASP A 298 13.27 -2.92 -2.81
N VAL A 299 12.23 -2.47 -2.11
CA VAL A 299 10.83 -2.82 -2.37
C VAL A 299 10.05 -1.57 -2.73
N SER A 300 9.38 -1.57 -3.87
CA SER A 300 8.69 -0.38 -4.35
C SER A 300 7.34 -0.66 -4.99
N LEU A 301 6.48 0.34 -4.92
CA LEU A 301 5.19 0.37 -5.60
C LEU A 301 5.03 1.67 -6.37
N ASP A 302 4.20 1.60 -7.40
CA ASP A 302 3.59 2.75 -8.03
C ASP A 302 2.07 2.53 -8.22
N ALA A 303 1.39 3.48 -8.85
CA ALA A 303 -0.04 3.37 -9.02
C ALA A 303 -0.43 2.60 -10.29
N TYR A 304 0.23 2.91 -11.43
CA TYR A 304 -0.25 2.50 -12.75
C TYR A 304 0.63 1.48 -13.46
N GLY A 305 1.73 1.02 -12.86
CA GLY A 305 2.68 0.07 -13.45
C GLY A 305 3.98 0.72 -13.89
N TRP A 306 4.99 -0.11 -14.07
CA TRP A 306 6.37 0.29 -14.33
C TRP A 306 6.70 0.45 -15.81
N THR A 307 5.75 0.09 -16.67
CA THR A 307 5.83 0.15 -18.13
C THR A 307 4.63 0.89 -18.71
N GLY A 308 4.70 1.24 -19.99
CA GLY A 308 3.60 1.92 -20.67
C GLY A 308 3.57 3.44 -20.46
N PRO A 309 2.62 4.13 -21.09
CA PRO A 309 2.60 5.59 -21.14
C PRO A 309 2.28 6.28 -19.80
N TRP A 310 1.75 5.55 -18.80
CA TRP A 310 1.41 6.09 -17.48
C TRP A 310 2.38 5.65 -16.37
N SER A 311 3.54 5.08 -16.69
CA SER A 311 4.51 4.60 -15.71
C SER A 311 5.03 5.66 -14.73
N THR A 312 4.98 6.95 -15.12
CA THR A 312 5.35 8.07 -14.26
C THR A 312 4.14 8.87 -13.74
N ARG A 313 2.92 8.39 -14.03
CA ARG A 313 1.68 9.08 -13.63
C ARG A 313 1.39 8.89 -12.15
N ARG A 314 0.97 9.97 -11.49
CA ARG A 314 0.42 9.90 -10.13
C ARG A 314 -0.89 9.13 -10.11
N GLY A 315 -1.11 8.37 -9.05
CA GLY A 315 -2.36 7.68 -8.81
C GLY A 315 -2.53 7.28 -7.36
N PHE A 316 -3.73 6.86 -7.04
CA PHE A 316 -4.18 6.42 -5.73
C PHE A 316 -5.15 5.27 -5.95
N ASP A 317 -5.40 4.47 -4.93
CA ASP A 317 -6.36 3.35 -4.97
C ASP A 317 -7.66 3.74 -5.68
N SER A 318 -8.33 4.79 -5.23
CA SER A 318 -9.60 5.25 -5.77
C SER A 318 -9.54 5.69 -7.24
N LEU A 319 -8.41 6.24 -7.71
CA LEU A 319 -8.21 6.59 -9.12
C LEU A 319 -7.96 5.35 -9.99
N VAL A 320 -7.22 4.37 -9.44
CA VAL A 320 -7.01 3.09 -10.13
C VAL A 320 -8.32 2.32 -10.27
N GLN A 321 -9.21 2.36 -9.28
CA GLN A 321 -10.55 1.77 -9.38
C GLN A 321 -11.39 2.39 -10.50
N MET A 322 -11.30 3.71 -10.72
CA MET A 322 -11.96 4.40 -11.85
C MET A 322 -11.37 3.96 -13.19
N SER A 323 -10.03 3.95 -13.29
CA SER A 323 -9.32 3.63 -14.53
C SER A 323 -9.47 2.17 -14.94
N SER A 324 -9.43 1.22 -13.97
CA SER A 324 -9.38 -0.23 -14.21
C SER A 324 -10.75 -0.88 -14.44
N GLY A 325 -11.84 -0.11 -14.38
CA GLY A 325 -13.19 -0.59 -14.59
C GLY A 325 -13.88 -1.12 -13.32
N ILE A 326 -13.20 -1.14 -12.17
CA ILE A 326 -13.76 -1.64 -10.91
C ILE A 326 -14.97 -0.80 -10.50
N ALA A 327 -14.84 0.53 -10.47
CA ALA A 327 -15.94 1.42 -10.07
C ALA A 327 -17.11 1.41 -11.08
N HIS A 328 -16.81 1.20 -12.36
CA HIS A 328 -17.85 1.00 -13.39
C HIS A 328 -18.60 -0.33 -13.21
N ALA A 329 -17.91 -1.42 -12.94
CA ALA A 329 -18.55 -2.72 -12.67
C ALA A 329 -19.46 -2.64 -11.43
N GLY A 330 -19.02 -1.91 -10.39
CA GLY A 330 -19.85 -1.61 -9.23
C GLY A 330 -21.14 -0.86 -9.60
N MET A 331 -21.03 0.20 -10.40
CA MET A 331 -22.16 0.99 -10.90
C MET A 331 -23.17 0.12 -11.66
N VAL A 332 -22.69 -0.68 -12.61
CA VAL A 332 -23.54 -1.55 -13.43
C VAL A 332 -24.25 -2.61 -12.58
N THR A 333 -23.52 -3.25 -11.66
CA THR A 333 -24.07 -4.32 -10.81
C THR A 333 -25.12 -3.81 -9.84
N THR A 334 -24.99 -2.58 -9.35
CA THR A 334 -25.97 -1.97 -8.45
C THR A 334 -27.18 -1.36 -9.20
N GLY A 335 -27.12 -1.32 -10.54
CA GLY A 335 -28.14 -0.67 -11.37
C GLY A 335 -28.21 0.85 -11.17
N GLY A 336 -27.14 1.44 -10.65
CA GLY A 336 -27.02 2.87 -10.41
C GLY A 336 -26.47 3.63 -11.62
N ASP A 337 -26.51 4.95 -11.50
CA ASP A 337 -25.98 5.91 -12.48
C ASP A 337 -24.66 6.55 -12.07
N ARG A 338 -24.11 6.16 -10.91
CA ARG A 338 -22.88 6.71 -10.32
C ARG A 338 -21.83 5.63 -10.10
N PRO A 339 -20.52 5.96 -10.21
CA PRO A 339 -19.45 5.03 -9.89
C PRO A 339 -19.61 4.45 -8.47
N VAL A 340 -19.39 3.14 -8.34
CA VAL A 340 -19.42 2.46 -7.03
C VAL A 340 -18.06 1.81 -6.80
N SER A 341 -17.31 2.42 -5.90
CA SER A 341 -15.98 1.92 -5.50
C SER A 341 -16.07 0.66 -4.63
N LEU A 342 -14.95 -0.02 -4.45
CA LEU A 342 -14.80 -1.08 -3.44
C LEU A 342 -15.12 -0.53 -2.04
N PRO A 343 -15.60 -1.37 -1.11
CA PRO A 343 -16.02 -0.93 0.23
C PRO A 343 -14.86 -0.40 1.10
N VAL A 344 -13.63 -0.70 0.71
CA VAL A 344 -12.39 -0.32 1.40
C VAL A 344 -11.30 -0.03 0.36
N GLN A 345 -10.17 0.55 0.78
CA GLN A 345 -8.99 0.78 -0.08
C GLN A 345 -8.25 -0.56 -0.32
N ALA A 346 -8.94 -1.49 -0.99
CA ALA A 346 -8.51 -2.88 -1.11
C ALA A 346 -7.21 -3.06 -1.92
N LEU A 347 -6.99 -2.19 -2.91
CA LEU A 347 -5.79 -2.25 -3.74
C LEU A 347 -4.57 -1.82 -2.93
N ASP A 348 -4.69 -0.73 -2.14
CA ASP A 348 -3.64 -0.26 -1.25
C ASP A 348 -3.26 -1.33 -0.21
N HIS A 349 -4.26 -1.86 0.50
CA HIS A 349 -4.00 -2.84 1.55
C HIS A 349 -3.37 -4.13 1.01
N ALA A 350 -3.92 -4.69 -0.08
CA ALA A 350 -3.37 -5.90 -0.69
C ALA A 350 -1.95 -5.69 -1.21
N THR A 351 -1.70 -4.52 -1.85
CA THR A 351 -0.34 -4.13 -2.29
C THR A 351 0.58 -4.05 -1.07
N GLY A 352 0.15 -3.44 0.02
CA GLY A 352 0.93 -3.32 1.25
C GLY A 352 1.36 -4.67 1.82
N TYR A 353 0.45 -5.63 1.95
CA TYR A 353 0.80 -6.98 2.40
C TYR A 353 1.73 -7.70 1.42
N LEU A 354 1.56 -7.49 0.11
CA LEU A 354 2.46 -8.04 -0.89
C LEU A 354 3.87 -7.45 -0.81
N LEU A 355 4.00 -6.14 -0.55
CA LEU A 355 5.30 -5.49 -0.32
C LEU A 355 5.98 -6.02 0.94
N ALA A 356 5.24 -6.23 2.03
CA ALA A 356 5.78 -6.87 3.24
C ALA A 356 6.29 -8.28 2.93
N ALA A 357 5.51 -9.08 2.19
CA ALA A 357 5.91 -10.41 1.75
C ALA A 357 7.17 -10.37 0.86
N ALA A 358 7.27 -9.40 -0.04
CA ALA A 358 8.45 -9.19 -0.89
C ALA A 358 9.69 -8.82 -0.07
N ALA A 359 9.56 -7.94 0.92
CA ALA A 359 10.64 -7.58 1.85
C ALA A 359 11.14 -8.81 2.62
N LEU A 360 10.24 -9.60 3.18
CA LEU A 360 10.55 -10.83 3.92
C LEU A 360 11.23 -11.89 3.01
N THR A 361 10.73 -12.06 1.78
CA THR A 361 11.33 -12.96 0.80
C THR A 361 12.72 -12.47 0.37
N GLY A 362 12.90 -11.16 0.21
CA GLY A 362 14.19 -10.55 -0.06
C GLY A 362 15.21 -10.77 1.06
N LEU A 363 14.77 -10.64 2.32
CA LEU A 363 15.59 -10.94 3.50
C LEU A 363 15.96 -12.43 3.56
N ALA A 364 15.02 -13.32 3.21
CA ALA A 364 15.28 -14.75 3.13
C ALA A 364 16.34 -15.08 2.05
N ARG A 365 16.22 -14.49 0.86
CA ARG A 365 17.23 -14.63 -0.21
C ARG A 365 18.60 -14.12 0.22
N ARG A 366 18.64 -12.94 0.84
CA ARG A 366 19.91 -12.37 1.33
C ARG A 366 20.59 -13.28 2.35
N ARG A 367 19.82 -13.91 3.25
CA ARG A 367 20.38 -14.90 4.20
C ARG A 367 20.88 -16.16 3.52
N ALA A 368 20.10 -16.72 2.59
CA ALA A 368 20.40 -18.01 1.96
C ALA A 368 21.46 -17.87 0.85
N GLU A 369 21.45 -16.76 0.10
CA GLU A 369 22.20 -16.61 -1.16
C GLU A 369 23.27 -15.52 -1.10
N GLY A 370 23.26 -14.65 -0.07
CA GLY A 370 24.19 -13.53 0.07
C GLY A 370 23.93 -12.40 -0.95
N THR A 371 22.72 -12.34 -1.55
CA THR A 371 22.39 -11.33 -2.56
C THR A 371 21.19 -10.50 -2.09
N GLY A 372 21.27 -9.18 -2.33
CA GLY A 372 20.09 -8.33 -2.19
C GLY A 372 19.10 -8.53 -3.34
N SER A 373 17.99 -7.81 -3.28
CA SER A 373 16.94 -7.98 -4.29
C SER A 373 16.11 -6.71 -4.45
N ARG A 374 15.59 -6.51 -5.67
CA ARG A 374 14.67 -5.42 -5.99
C ARG A 374 13.32 -6.00 -6.36
N TRP A 375 12.25 -5.45 -5.76
CA TRP A 375 10.88 -5.91 -5.90
C TRP A 375 9.98 -4.75 -6.30
N ARG A 376 9.15 -4.94 -7.33
CA ARG A 376 8.25 -3.90 -7.83
C ARG A 376 6.87 -4.47 -8.10
N THR A 377 5.83 -3.71 -7.71
CA THR A 377 4.45 -3.99 -8.08
C THR A 377 3.69 -2.68 -8.27
N SER A 378 2.40 -2.74 -8.61
CA SER A 378 1.56 -1.56 -8.73
C SER A 378 0.13 -1.82 -8.27
N LEU A 379 -0.58 -0.75 -7.89
CA LEU A 379 -2.01 -0.82 -7.56
C LEU A 379 -2.82 -1.34 -8.76
N ALA A 380 -2.49 -0.89 -9.97
CA ALA A 380 -3.16 -1.33 -11.19
C ALA A 380 -2.94 -2.84 -11.46
N ARG A 381 -1.78 -3.39 -11.08
CA ARG A 381 -1.53 -4.83 -11.23
C ARG A 381 -2.34 -5.67 -10.23
N ILE A 382 -2.56 -5.14 -9.01
CA ILE A 382 -3.46 -5.75 -8.03
C ILE A 382 -4.92 -5.61 -8.47
N ALA A 383 -5.32 -4.46 -9.03
CA ALA A 383 -6.64 -4.28 -9.62
C ALA A 383 -6.89 -5.30 -10.75
N ARG A 384 -5.91 -5.52 -11.63
CA ARG A 384 -5.97 -6.54 -12.67
C ARG A 384 -6.14 -7.94 -12.08
N LEU A 385 -5.40 -8.30 -11.04
CA LEU A 385 -5.56 -9.59 -10.36
C LEU A 385 -7.00 -9.77 -9.83
N LEU A 386 -7.56 -8.73 -9.20
CA LEU A 386 -8.91 -8.77 -8.65
C LEU A 386 -9.96 -8.92 -9.76
N VAL A 387 -9.80 -8.20 -10.87
CA VAL A 387 -10.70 -8.28 -12.03
C VAL A 387 -10.61 -9.66 -12.71
N ASP A 388 -9.41 -10.22 -12.86
CA ASP A 388 -9.19 -11.55 -13.48
C ASP A 388 -9.81 -12.69 -12.68
N VAL A 389 -9.92 -12.58 -11.38
CA VAL A 389 -10.65 -13.56 -10.54
C VAL A 389 -12.14 -13.50 -10.80
N GLY A 390 -12.61 -12.36 -11.30
CA GLY A 390 -13.97 -12.18 -11.72
C GLY A 390 -14.89 -11.57 -10.67
N SER A 391 -16.05 -11.14 -11.15
CA SER A 391 -17.15 -10.65 -10.31
C SER A 391 -17.89 -11.82 -9.67
N ALA A 392 -18.29 -11.66 -8.42
CA ALA A 392 -19.12 -12.63 -7.70
C ALA A 392 -20.60 -12.67 -8.17
N GLY A 393 -20.95 -11.96 -9.25
CA GLY A 393 -22.28 -11.97 -9.85
C GLY A 393 -23.35 -11.17 -9.12
N GLY A 394 -22.99 -10.42 -8.10
CA GLY A 394 -23.89 -9.56 -7.30
C GLY A 394 -23.11 -8.91 -6.17
N LEU A 395 -23.77 -8.06 -5.38
CA LEU A 395 -23.22 -7.66 -4.09
C LEU A 395 -23.26 -8.87 -3.16
N VAL A 396 -22.18 -9.64 -3.16
CA VAL A 396 -22.01 -10.77 -2.25
C VAL A 396 -21.38 -10.24 -0.96
N GLY A 397 -22.08 -10.39 0.14
CA GLY A 397 -21.54 -10.06 1.45
C GLY A 397 -22.49 -10.54 2.54
N ASP A 398 -22.07 -11.56 3.26
CA ASP A 398 -22.74 -12.01 4.49
C ASP A 398 -22.34 -11.10 5.68
N GLY A 399 -22.45 -9.78 5.46
CA GLY A 399 -22.53 -8.83 6.54
C GLY A 399 -21.31 -8.65 7.44
N ILE A 400 -20.08 -8.72 6.93
CA ILE A 400 -18.99 -8.08 7.67
C ILE A 400 -19.15 -6.57 7.50
N ASP A 401 -19.54 -5.91 8.58
CA ASP A 401 -19.38 -4.47 8.70
C ASP A 401 -17.91 -4.19 9.10
N PRO A 402 -17.12 -3.53 8.25
CA PRO A 402 -15.74 -3.20 8.58
C PRO A 402 -15.64 -2.24 9.78
N GLU A 403 -16.73 -1.52 10.08
CA GLU A 403 -16.81 -0.61 11.22
C GLU A 403 -17.36 -1.29 12.49
N ALA A 404 -17.85 -2.54 12.42
CA ALA A 404 -18.39 -3.22 13.58
C ALA A 404 -17.38 -3.27 14.72
N PRO A 405 -17.77 -2.92 15.94
CA PRO A 405 -16.91 -3.02 17.11
C PRO A 405 -16.53 -4.48 17.33
N ARG A 406 -15.27 -4.82 17.16
CA ARG A 406 -14.71 -6.11 17.53
C ARG A 406 -13.95 -5.97 18.84
N PRO A 407 -13.93 -7.00 19.69
CA PRO A 407 -13.12 -6.97 20.90
C PRO A 407 -11.68 -6.68 20.50
N ALA A 408 -11.17 -5.55 20.94
CA ALA A 408 -9.78 -5.16 20.74
C ALA A 408 -9.09 -5.14 22.09
N ASP A 409 -7.89 -5.61 22.14
CA ASP A 409 -7.04 -5.69 23.33
C ASP A 409 -6.62 -4.32 23.88
N PRO A 410 -5.74 -4.25 24.88
CA PRO A 410 -5.72 -3.12 25.79
C PRO A 410 -5.67 -1.78 25.08
N VAL A 411 -6.20 -0.75 25.73
CA VAL A 411 -6.18 0.61 25.19
C VAL A 411 -4.75 1.05 24.95
N GLU A 412 -4.43 1.34 23.68
CA GLU A 412 -3.19 2.02 23.30
C GLU A 412 -3.32 3.51 23.65
N HIS A 413 -2.32 4.05 24.33
CA HIS A 413 -2.28 5.47 24.66
C HIS A 413 -1.47 6.23 23.63
N THR A 414 -2.14 7.00 22.80
CA THR A 414 -1.52 7.85 21.79
C THR A 414 -1.59 9.32 22.18
N VAL A 415 -0.89 10.18 21.44
CA VAL A 415 -0.97 11.64 21.63
C VAL A 415 -2.33 12.23 21.29
N TRP A 416 -3.15 11.53 20.51
CA TRP A 416 -4.52 11.94 20.16
C TRP A 416 -5.57 11.46 21.17
N GLY A 417 -5.20 10.54 22.07
CA GLY A 417 -6.11 9.92 23.03
C GLY A 417 -6.02 8.40 23.03
N GLY A 418 -6.94 7.77 23.75
CA GLY A 418 -7.02 6.31 23.79
C GLY A 418 -7.48 5.71 22.44
N VAL A 419 -6.90 4.56 22.10
CA VAL A 419 -7.28 3.79 20.91
C VAL A 419 -7.41 2.32 21.28
N ARG A 420 -8.45 1.66 20.80
CA ARG A 420 -8.49 0.20 20.76
C ARG A 420 -8.23 -0.24 19.32
N ARG A 421 -7.49 -1.34 19.13
CA ARG A 421 -7.26 -1.89 17.80
C ARG A 421 -7.96 -3.23 17.63
N ILE A 422 -8.43 -3.49 16.42
CA ILE A 422 -8.88 -4.82 16.03
C ILE A 422 -7.67 -5.76 16.12
N PRO A 423 -7.82 -6.98 16.66
CA PRO A 423 -6.73 -7.96 16.72
C PRO A 423 -6.11 -8.20 15.34
N PRO A 424 -4.81 -8.49 15.27
CA PRO A 424 -4.13 -8.79 14.00
C PRO A 424 -4.77 -9.98 13.27
N PRO A 425 -4.87 -9.92 11.92
CA PRO A 425 -5.54 -10.94 11.13
C PRO A 425 -4.70 -12.21 10.92
N VAL A 426 -3.40 -12.15 11.18
CA VAL A 426 -2.46 -13.27 10.93
C VAL A 426 -1.77 -13.68 12.20
N THR A 427 -1.68 -15.00 12.38
CA THR A 427 -0.86 -15.65 13.42
C THR A 427 0.16 -16.52 12.72
N VAL A 428 1.44 -16.30 13.03
CA VAL A 428 2.54 -17.18 12.68
C VAL A 428 3.02 -17.84 13.97
N ALA A 429 3.03 -19.16 14.02
CA ALA A 429 3.34 -19.90 15.23
C ALA A 429 4.74 -19.51 15.80
N GLY A 430 4.79 -19.13 17.06
CA GLY A 430 6.01 -18.64 17.72
C GLY A 430 6.39 -17.19 17.43
N ALA A 431 5.75 -16.50 16.46
CA ALA A 431 6.07 -15.12 16.06
C ALA A 431 4.84 -14.20 16.17
N PRO A 432 4.40 -13.83 17.37
CA PRO A 432 3.22 -12.98 17.54
C PRO A 432 3.46 -11.57 17.00
N LEU A 433 2.41 -10.96 16.43
CA LEU A 433 2.43 -9.54 16.08
C LEU A 433 2.30 -8.69 17.35
N HIS A 434 3.29 -7.82 17.55
CA HIS A 434 3.30 -6.88 18.67
C HIS A 434 4.06 -5.60 18.30
N TRP A 435 3.49 -4.45 18.62
CA TRP A 435 4.11 -3.13 18.40
C TRP A 435 4.53 -2.53 19.73
N SER A 436 5.84 -2.32 19.91
CA SER A 436 6.40 -1.72 21.12
C SER A 436 6.28 -0.19 21.16
N LEU A 437 6.09 0.45 20.01
CA LEU A 437 5.87 1.88 19.91
C LEU A 437 4.40 2.15 19.53
N PRO A 438 3.69 3.02 20.26
CA PRO A 438 2.37 3.48 19.84
C PRO A 438 2.46 4.30 18.56
N ALA A 439 1.32 4.51 17.90
CA ALA A 439 1.26 5.45 16.79
C ALA A 439 1.60 6.88 17.26
N GLY A 440 2.35 7.61 16.45
CA GLY A 440 2.81 8.96 16.77
C GLY A 440 2.78 9.90 15.56
N PRO A 441 2.85 11.22 15.77
CA PRO A 441 2.85 12.21 14.71
C PRO A 441 4.09 12.12 13.81
N LEU A 442 3.96 12.63 12.60
CA LEU A 442 5.08 12.74 11.67
C LEU A 442 6.15 13.73 12.20
N GLY A 443 7.43 13.41 12.01
CA GLY A 443 8.53 14.31 12.31
C GLY A 443 8.90 14.43 13.78
N THR A 444 8.42 13.54 14.64
CA THR A 444 8.72 13.58 16.09
C THR A 444 9.99 12.84 16.49
N SER A 445 10.58 12.09 15.57
CA SER A 445 11.82 11.36 15.79
C SER A 445 13.01 12.03 15.08
N VAL A 446 14.21 11.78 15.61
CA VAL A 446 15.44 12.14 14.91
C VAL A 446 15.63 11.19 13.72
N ALA A 447 16.12 11.72 12.59
CA ALA A 447 16.45 10.91 11.41
C ALA A 447 17.76 10.14 11.69
N ALA A 448 17.73 9.15 12.58
CA ALA A 448 18.86 8.31 12.99
C ALA A 448 18.41 6.90 13.35
N TRP A 449 19.31 5.92 13.19
CA TRP A 449 19.09 4.54 13.68
C TRP A 449 19.37 4.42 15.17
#